data_6b4f28dd965231fa3c7ef40a40e59022
#
_entry.id   6b4f28dd965231fa3c7ef40a40e59022
#
_cell.length_a   1.000
_cell.length_b   1.000
_cell.length_c   1.000
_cell.angle_alpha   90.00
_cell.angle_beta   90.00
_cell.angle_gamma   90.00
#
_symmetry.space_group_name_H-M   'P 1'
#
loop_
_entity.id
_entity.type
_entity.pdbx_description
1 polymer ?
#
loop_
_entity_poly.entity_id
_entity_poly.type
_entity_poly.pdbx_seq_one_letter_code
_entity_poly.pdbx_strand_id
1 'polypeptide(L)'
;MQKFKSVEQLINQLKPEKPIYCIRKNSIRSATKCFLNNFPGKILYAVKTNPHPAIIQTIIDSGVGQFDVASIEEIKSIRNFSQTAKCSYMHTVKSRESIKEAYFNYGVKTLSLIHISEPTRRKHI
;
A
#
# COMPACT_ATOMS: atom_id res chain seq x y z
N MET A 1 10.40 -15.83 -8.90
CA MET A 1 9.87 -15.05 -10.04
C MET A 1 10.91 -15.01 -11.15
N GLN A 2 10.55 -15.46 -12.35
CA GLN A 2 11.44 -15.44 -13.51
C GLN A 2 11.68 -14.00 -13.98
N LYS A 3 12.90 -13.73 -14.49
CA LYS A 3 13.31 -12.42 -14.98
C LYS A 3 13.56 -12.48 -16.48
N PHE A 4 13.03 -11.53 -17.21
CA PHE A 4 13.23 -11.38 -18.64
C PHE A 4 13.75 -9.97 -18.95
N LYS A 5 14.56 -9.85 -20.00
CA LYS A 5 15.12 -8.56 -20.43
C LYS A 5 14.10 -7.71 -21.20
N SER A 6 13.19 -8.36 -21.91
CA SER A 6 12.13 -7.72 -22.67
C SER A 6 10.87 -8.57 -22.73
N VAL A 7 9.75 -7.96 -23.16
CA VAL A 7 8.47 -8.66 -23.38
C VAL A 7 8.61 -9.65 -24.53
N GLU A 8 9.36 -9.31 -25.58
CA GLU A 8 9.62 -10.20 -26.71
C GLU A 8 10.35 -11.46 -26.25
N GLN A 9 11.38 -11.32 -25.40
CA GLN A 9 12.07 -12.47 -24.83
C GLN A 9 11.13 -13.37 -24.03
N LEU A 10 10.26 -12.76 -23.22
CA LEU A 10 9.26 -13.49 -22.44
C LEU A 10 8.32 -14.29 -23.35
N ILE A 11 7.76 -13.65 -24.37
CA ILE A 11 6.85 -14.29 -25.34
C ILE A 11 7.53 -15.43 -26.07
N ASN A 12 8.76 -15.23 -26.54
CA ASN A 12 9.51 -16.24 -27.29
C ASN A 12 9.88 -17.46 -26.44
N GLN A 13 10.19 -17.25 -25.16
CA GLN A 13 10.57 -18.35 -24.26
C GLN A 13 9.39 -19.09 -23.67
N LEU A 14 8.35 -18.38 -23.22
CA LEU A 14 7.21 -18.97 -22.53
C LEU A 14 6.07 -19.37 -23.46
N LYS A 15 5.95 -18.73 -24.63
CA LYS A 15 4.85 -18.95 -25.59
C LYS A 15 3.48 -19.05 -24.87
N PRO A 16 3.11 -18.02 -24.07
CA PRO A 16 1.99 -18.13 -23.17
C PRO A 16 0.67 -18.21 -23.92
N GLU A 17 -0.16 -19.17 -23.56
CA GLU A 17 -1.53 -19.31 -24.08
C GLU A 17 -2.56 -18.49 -23.29
N LYS A 18 -2.17 -17.98 -22.12
CA LYS A 18 -3.01 -17.18 -21.22
C LYS A 18 -2.37 -15.84 -20.91
N PRO A 19 -3.15 -14.82 -20.54
CA PRO A 19 -2.62 -13.53 -20.10
C PRO A 19 -1.61 -13.68 -18.96
N ILE A 20 -0.51 -12.92 -19.03
CA ILE A 20 0.56 -12.88 -18.01
C ILE A 20 0.69 -11.47 -17.46
N TYR A 21 0.82 -11.35 -16.16
CA TYR A 21 1.18 -10.10 -15.50
C TYR A 21 2.69 -9.89 -15.50
N CYS A 22 3.13 -8.76 -16.03
CA CYS A 22 4.54 -8.38 -16.05
C CYS A 22 4.78 -7.23 -15.08
N ILE A 23 5.68 -7.43 -14.10
CA ILE A 23 6.09 -6.38 -13.15
C ILE A 23 7.38 -5.74 -13.64
N ARG A 24 7.34 -4.44 -13.95
CA ARG A 24 8.50 -3.64 -14.34
C ARG A 24 8.99 -2.83 -13.14
N LYS A 25 9.90 -3.39 -12.36
CA LYS A 25 10.42 -2.73 -11.15
C LYS A 25 11.04 -1.35 -11.42
N ASN A 26 11.72 -1.18 -12.53
CA ASN A 26 12.33 0.10 -12.88
C ASN A 26 11.29 1.20 -13.15
N SER A 27 10.17 0.85 -13.78
CA SER A 27 9.06 1.80 -13.99
C SER A 27 8.43 2.21 -12.66
N ILE A 28 8.26 1.25 -11.73
CA ILE A 28 7.75 1.53 -10.38
C ILE A 28 8.71 2.46 -9.63
N ARG A 29 10.03 2.18 -9.67
CA ARG A 29 11.04 3.04 -9.03
C ARG A 29 11.03 4.45 -9.60
N SER A 30 10.97 4.59 -10.92
CA SER A 30 10.96 5.89 -11.58
C SER A 30 9.70 6.70 -11.24
N ALA A 31 8.53 6.08 -11.26
CA ALA A 31 7.28 6.71 -10.86
C ALA A 31 7.32 7.13 -9.38
N THR A 32 7.75 6.24 -8.49
CA THR A 32 7.87 6.53 -7.05
C THR A 32 8.81 7.70 -6.79
N LYS A 33 9.99 7.71 -7.41
CA LYS A 33 10.96 8.81 -7.28
C LYS A 33 10.42 10.11 -7.84
N CYS A 34 9.69 10.07 -8.94
CA CYS A 34 9.03 11.25 -9.50
C CYS A 34 8.08 11.90 -8.49
N PHE A 35 7.23 11.11 -7.83
CA PHE A 35 6.36 11.61 -6.78
C PHE A 35 7.13 12.15 -5.57
N LEU A 36 8.13 11.41 -5.08
CA LEU A 36 8.94 11.84 -3.93
C LEU A 36 9.67 13.16 -4.16
N ASN A 37 10.15 13.40 -5.39
CA ASN A 37 10.92 14.59 -5.72
C ASN A 37 10.06 15.81 -6.06
N ASN A 38 8.85 15.62 -6.57
CA ASN A 38 8.05 16.71 -7.12
C ASN A 38 6.79 17.02 -6.31
N PHE A 39 6.31 16.11 -5.48
CA PHE A 39 5.14 16.36 -4.66
C PHE A 39 5.53 16.98 -3.30
N PRO A 40 5.04 18.18 -2.97
CA PRO A 40 5.45 18.91 -1.76
C PRO A 40 4.72 18.43 -0.48
N GLY A 41 4.32 17.20 -0.41
CA GLY A 41 3.57 16.62 0.71
C GLY A 41 4.05 15.21 1.07
N LYS A 42 3.36 14.61 2.03
CA LYS A 42 3.60 13.20 2.41
C LYS A 42 2.95 12.28 1.40
N ILE A 43 3.67 11.25 0.99
CA ILE A 43 3.18 10.25 0.05
C ILE A 43 2.85 8.98 0.82
N LEU A 44 1.61 8.54 0.69
CA LEU A 44 1.13 7.27 1.20
C LEU A 44 0.77 6.36 0.01
N TYR A 45 1.32 5.16 0.00
CA TYR A 45 0.90 4.17 -0.98
C TYR A 45 -0.35 3.44 -0.52
N ALA A 46 -1.40 3.46 -1.34
CA ALA A 46 -2.64 2.73 -1.07
C ALA A 46 -2.46 1.24 -1.41
N VAL A 47 -2.31 0.40 -0.40
CA VAL A 47 -2.01 -1.03 -0.54
C VAL A 47 -3.05 -1.78 -1.37
N LYS A 48 -4.33 -1.42 -1.22
CA LYS A 48 -5.45 -1.99 -2.00
C LYS A 48 -5.29 -1.87 -3.51
N THR A 49 -4.52 -0.88 -3.98
CA THR A 49 -4.29 -0.66 -5.42
C THR A 49 -3.55 -1.82 -6.06
N ASN A 50 -2.46 -2.26 -5.42
CA ASN A 50 -1.77 -3.47 -5.79
C ASN A 50 -0.95 -4.01 -4.60
N PRO A 51 -1.43 -5.05 -3.91
CA PRO A 51 -0.78 -5.62 -2.73
C PRO A 51 0.34 -6.61 -3.07
N HIS A 52 0.74 -6.74 -4.33
CA HIS A 52 1.73 -7.74 -4.73
C HIS A 52 3.07 -7.50 -4.00
N PRO A 53 3.66 -8.53 -3.36
CA PRO A 53 4.88 -8.39 -2.56
C PRO A 53 6.04 -7.71 -3.28
N ALA A 54 6.28 -8.04 -4.54
CA ALA A 54 7.36 -7.44 -5.33
C ALA A 54 7.16 -5.94 -5.60
N ILE A 55 5.90 -5.48 -5.67
CA ILE A 55 5.55 -4.07 -5.83
C ILE A 55 5.76 -3.34 -4.52
N ILE A 56 5.21 -3.85 -3.42
CA ILE A 56 5.37 -3.26 -2.08
C ILE A 56 6.85 -3.12 -1.73
N GLN A 57 7.63 -4.19 -1.90
CA GLN A 57 9.08 -4.14 -1.65
C GLN A 57 9.78 -3.08 -2.50
N THR A 58 9.44 -3.00 -3.80
CA THR A 58 10.06 -2.02 -4.70
C THR A 58 9.73 -0.58 -4.29
N ILE A 59 8.52 -0.32 -3.81
CA ILE A 59 8.06 0.99 -3.32
C ILE A 59 8.80 1.36 -2.03
N ILE A 60 8.95 0.42 -1.08
CA ILE A 60 9.72 0.61 0.15
C ILE A 60 11.18 0.91 -0.18
N ASP A 61 11.80 0.12 -1.04
CA ASP A 61 13.20 0.29 -1.48
C ASP A 61 13.42 1.64 -2.19
N SER A 62 12.37 2.21 -2.75
CA SER A 62 12.41 3.51 -3.43
C SER A 62 12.25 4.71 -2.49
N GLY A 63 11.96 4.46 -1.20
CA GLY A 63 11.92 5.51 -0.16
C GLY A 63 10.53 5.83 0.40
N VAL A 64 9.48 5.13 0.02
CA VAL A 64 8.15 5.32 0.61
C VAL A 64 8.08 4.56 1.94
N GLY A 65 7.82 5.30 3.01
CA GLY A 65 7.69 4.75 4.36
C GLY A 65 6.29 4.89 4.96
N GLN A 66 5.29 5.30 4.17
CA GLN A 66 3.92 5.50 4.64
C GLN A 66 2.93 4.80 3.71
N PHE A 67 1.93 4.17 4.32
CA PHE A 67 0.95 3.34 3.61
C PHE A 67 -0.48 3.65 4.07
N ASP A 68 -1.37 3.77 3.09
CA ASP A 68 -2.81 3.75 3.31
C ASP A 68 -3.29 2.31 3.27
N VAL A 69 -3.85 1.85 4.38
CA VAL A 69 -4.29 0.46 4.58
C VAL A 69 -5.79 0.40 4.86
N ALA A 70 -6.45 -0.61 4.34
CA ALA A 70 -7.89 -0.79 4.44
C ALA A 70 -8.29 -1.97 5.35
N SER A 71 -7.35 -2.80 5.79
CA SER A 71 -7.62 -3.97 6.63
C SER A 71 -6.44 -4.31 7.55
N ILE A 72 -6.71 -5.17 8.54
CA ILE A 72 -5.67 -5.73 9.41
C ILE A 72 -4.68 -6.58 8.61
N GLU A 73 -5.16 -7.32 7.61
CA GLU A 73 -4.34 -8.14 6.72
C GLU A 73 -3.33 -7.29 5.95
N GLU A 74 -3.75 -6.11 5.47
CA GLU A 74 -2.84 -5.17 4.82
C GLU A 74 -1.80 -4.61 5.79
N ILE A 75 -2.18 -4.31 7.04
CA ILE A 75 -1.24 -3.89 8.09
C ILE A 75 -0.21 -4.98 8.35
N LYS A 76 -0.65 -6.22 8.53
CA LYS A 76 0.22 -7.40 8.72
C LYS A 76 1.19 -7.55 7.55
N SER A 77 0.69 -7.43 6.33
CA SER A 77 1.51 -7.50 5.12
C SER A 77 2.61 -6.44 5.12
N ILE A 78 2.29 -5.18 5.41
CA ILE A 78 3.30 -4.11 5.47
C ILE A 78 4.33 -4.38 6.59
N ARG A 79 3.90 -4.86 7.76
CA ARG A 79 4.82 -5.20 8.86
C ARG A 79 5.81 -6.31 8.51
N ASN A 80 5.45 -7.24 7.62
CA ASN A 80 6.37 -8.26 7.10
C ASN A 80 7.49 -7.67 6.25
N PHE A 81 7.27 -6.53 5.58
CA PHE A 81 8.28 -5.85 4.77
C PHE A 81 9.06 -4.79 5.56
N SER A 82 8.39 -4.08 6.47
CA SER A 82 9.01 -3.01 7.23
C SER A 82 8.33 -2.82 8.59
N GLN A 83 9.11 -2.98 9.66
CA GLN A 83 8.65 -2.73 11.03
C GLN A 83 8.47 -1.23 11.33
N THR A 84 9.18 -0.38 10.61
CA THR A 84 9.19 1.08 10.81
C THR A 84 8.19 1.83 9.94
N ALA A 85 7.61 1.19 8.93
CA ALA A 85 6.62 1.80 8.05
C ALA A 85 5.40 2.30 8.83
N LYS A 86 4.95 3.50 8.51
CA LYS A 86 3.74 4.08 9.11
C LYS A 86 2.51 3.66 8.31
N CYS A 87 1.53 3.10 9.00
CA CYS A 87 0.25 2.76 8.40
C CYS A 87 -0.82 3.75 8.86
N SER A 88 -1.62 4.20 7.90
CA SER A 88 -2.84 4.98 8.14
C SER A 88 -4.04 4.10 7.79
N TYR A 89 -4.86 3.76 8.78
CA TYR A 89 -6.00 2.87 8.59
C TYR A 89 -7.22 3.68 8.15
N MET A 90 -7.35 3.84 6.82
CA MET A 90 -8.26 4.80 6.20
C MET A 90 -9.60 4.20 5.74
N HIS A 91 -9.84 2.91 5.94
CA HIS A 91 -11.14 2.32 5.64
C HIS A 91 -12.24 2.97 6.48
N THR A 92 -13.36 3.31 5.86
CA THR A 92 -14.47 4.02 6.52
C THR A 92 -15.21 3.16 7.54
N VAL A 93 -15.36 1.87 7.25
CA VAL A 93 -16.01 0.89 8.14
C VAL A 93 -14.95 0.06 8.85
N LYS A 94 -14.84 0.25 10.17
CA LYS A 94 -13.90 -0.47 11.01
C LYS A 94 -14.60 -0.99 12.26
N SER A 95 -14.40 -2.27 12.60
CA SER A 95 -14.85 -2.79 13.90
C SER A 95 -14.00 -2.21 15.04
N ARG A 96 -14.57 -2.13 16.22
CA ARG A 96 -13.83 -1.73 17.43
C ARG A 96 -12.65 -2.65 17.72
N GLU A 97 -12.79 -3.93 17.43
CA GLU A 97 -11.74 -4.94 17.59
C GLU A 97 -10.58 -4.68 16.63
N SER A 98 -10.88 -4.42 15.32
CA SER A 98 -9.87 -4.08 14.34
C SER A 98 -9.10 -2.80 14.71
N ILE A 99 -9.79 -1.79 15.25
CA ILE A 99 -9.14 -0.56 15.72
C ILE A 99 -8.20 -0.86 16.89
N LYS A 100 -8.64 -1.65 17.89
CA LYS A 100 -7.81 -2.05 19.01
C LYS A 100 -6.59 -2.86 18.55
N GLU A 101 -6.79 -3.85 17.67
CA GLU A 101 -5.70 -4.65 17.13
C GLU A 101 -4.69 -3.79 16.37
N ALA A 102 -5.15 -2.91 15.49
CA ALA A 102 -4.28 -1.99 14.74
C ALA A 102 -3.44 -1.10 15.66
N TYR A 103 -4.05 -0.57 16.71
CA TYR A 103 -3.36 0.31 17.65
C TYR A 103 -2.38 -0.44 18.55
N PHE A 104 -2.86 -1.44 19.29
CA PHE A 104 -2.07 -2.11 20.32
C PHE A 104 -1.02 -3.08 19.75
N ASN A 105 -1.36 -3.83 18.69
CA ASN A 105 -0.47 -4.85 18.14
C ASN A 105 0.45 -4.31 17.05
N TYR A 106 0.01 -3.28 16.30
CA TYR A 106 0.75 -2.78 15.16
C TYR A 106 1.14 -1.30 15.24
N GLY A 107 0.78 -0.61 16.32
CA GLY A 107 1.16 0.79 16.54
C GLY A 107 0.56 1.79 15.54
N VAL A 108 -0.59 1.45 14.95
CA VAL A 108 -1.29 2.35 14.01
C VAL A 108 -1.98 3.45 14.79
N LYS A 109 -1.55 4.71 14.57
CA LYS A 109 -2.06 5.89 15.29
C LYS A 109 -2.96 6.77 14.44
N THR A 110 -2.98 6.58 13.13
CA THR A 110 -3.77 7.38 12.19
C THR A 110 -4.93 6.56 11.68
N LEU A 111 -6.13 7.04 11.95
CA LEU A 111 -7.39 6.40 11.58
C LEU A 111 -8.29 7.42 10.90
N SER A 112 -9.11 6.99 9.94
CA SER A 112 -10.16 7.85 9.41
C SER A 112 -11.30 7.98 10.44
N LEU A 113 -11.80 9.19 10.63
CA LEU A 113 -12.77 9.53 11.67
C LEU A 113 -14.17 9.80 11.14
N ILE A 114 -14.48 9.45 9.92
CA ILE A 114 -15.76 9.79 9.27
C ILE A 114 -16.96 9.37 10.13
N HIS A 115 -16.93 8.18 10.73
CA HIS A 115 -18.03 7.69 11.58
C HIS A 115 -18.07 8.30 12.97
N ILE A 116 -16.99 8.89 13.46
CA ILE A 116 -16.91 9.53 14.78
C ILE A 116 -17.38 10.99 14.70
N SER A 117 -17.19 11.65 13.55
CA SER A 117 -17.59 13.05 13.36
C SER A 117 -19.10 13.24 13.09
N GLU A 118 -19.80 12.24 12.59
CA GLU A 118 -21.24 12.29 12.27
C GLU A 118 -22.10 12.67 13.49
N PRO A 119 -22.00 12.02 14.67
CA PRO A 119 -22.77 12.37 15.84
C PRO A 119 -22.54 13.80 16.33
N THR A 120 -21.35 14.35 16.12
CA THR A 120 -20.98 15.70 16.52
C THR A 120 -21.64 16.75 15.61
N ARG A 121 -21.74 16.48 14.31
CA ARG A 121 -22.46 17.34 13.37
C ARG A 121 -23.95 17.46 13.70
N ARG A 122 -24.60 16.36 14.09
CA ARG A 122 -26.01 16.34 14.45
C ARG A 122 -26.33 17.14 15.72
N LYS A 123 -25.37 17.30 16.60
CA LYS A 123 -25.54 18.11 17.83
C LYS A 123 -25.50 19.62 17.58
N HIS A 124 -25.02 20.05 16.43
CA HIS A 124 -24.91 21.46 16.07
C HIS A 124 -26.00 21.94 15.10
N ILE A 125 -26.90 21.06 14.73
CA ILE A 125 -28.08 21.33 13.94
C ILE A 125 -29.31 21.38 14.86
#